data_c078bef49eae0ecdc322ad94285ae253
#
_entry.id   c078bef49eae0ecdc322ad94285ae253
#
_cell.length_a   1.000
_cell.length_b   1.000
_cell.length_c   1.000
_cell.angle_alpha   90.00
_cell.angle_beta   90.00
_cell.angle_gamma   90.00
#
_symmetry.space_group_name_H-M   'P 1'
#
loop_
_entity.id
_entity.type
_entity.pdbx_description
1 polymer ?
#
loop_
_entity_poly.entity_id
_entity_poly.type
_entity_poly.pdbx_seq_one_letter_code
_entity_poly.pdbx_strand_id
1 'polypeptide(L)'
;MFHNLNEYITAEHALMYLSKADSIPHRTEGEAALLEFIPKDAKRILDLGTGDGRLLALVKIERQDAEGIALDFSPTMIKAAGERFSKDPKVQVIDHNLNDPLPNLGQFDVVVSSFAIHHCSDERKRQLYSEIFSVLSPGGVFCNLEHVASPTDELHSRFLRSLGLSEGEEDPSNNLLDVETQLRWLRDLGFRHVDCYWKWLELALIGGSKSK
;
A
#
# COMPACT_ATOMS: atom_id res chain seq x y z
N MET A 1 -7.18 26.13 6.57
CA MET A 1 -6.51 25.48 5.43
C MET A 1 -5.37 24.67 6.03
N PHE A 2 -5.67 23.44 6.45
CA PHE A 2 -4.65 22.54 6.99
C PHE A 2 -3.91 21.93 5.81
N HIS A 3 -2.70 22.38 5.52
CA HIS A 3 -1.80 21.65 4.64
C HIS A 3 -1.46 20.36 5.36
N ASN A 4 -1.95 19.25 4.82
CA ASN A 4 -1.49 17.92 5.19
C ASN A 4 -0.03 17.84 4.71
N LEU A 5 0.90 18.21 5.59
CA LEU A 5 2.34 18.13 5.33
C LEU A 5 2.69 16.65 5.34
N ASN A 6 2.63 16.03 4.16
CA ASN A 6 3.17 14.69 4.02
C ASN A 6 4.69 14.76 4.20
N GLU A 7 5.16 14.31 5.37
CA GLU A 7 6.55 14.46 5.81
C GLU A 7 7.54 13.68 4.93
N TYR A 8 7.05 12.67 4.15
CA TYR A 8 7.89 11.90 3.23
C TYR A 8 8.50 12.70 2.08
N ILE A 9 8.13 13.97 1.91
CA ILE A 9 8.82 14.91 1.03
C ILE A 9 10.26 15.16 1.56
N THR A 10 10.47 15.07 2.89
CA THR A 10 11.80 15.28 3.48
C THR A 10 12.63 14.00 3.41
N ALA A 11 13.91 14.13 3.02
CA ALA A 11 14.82 13.00 2.98
C ALA A 11 15.05 12.40 4.38
N GLU A 12 15.02 13.21 5.43
CA GLU A 12 15.21 12.77 6.82
C GLU A 12 14.11 11.80 7.24
N HIS A 13 12.85 12.17 7.03
CA HIS A 13 11.71 11.31 7.39
C HIS A 13 11.70 10.01 6.58
N ALA A 14 11.92 10.10 5.26
CA ALA A 14 11.99 8.93 4.38
C ALA A 14 13.12 7.96 4.80
N LEU A 15 14.32 8.46 5.14
CA LEU A 15 15.43 7.63 5.60
C LEU A 15 15.17 7.02 6.98
N MET A 16 14.51 7.76 7.88
CA MET A 16 14.11 7.25 9.18
C MET A 16 13.11 6.09 9.03
N TYR A 17 12.12 6.22 8.15
CA TYR A 17 11.20 5.12 7.85
C TYR A 17 11.94 3.89 7.30
N LEU A 18 12.81 4.06 6.30
CA LEU A 18 13.56 2.94 5.72
C LEU A 18 14.39 2.19 6.76
N SER A 19 14.97 2.90 7.74
CA SER A 19 15.74 2.27 8.82
C SER A 19 14.89 1.43 9.77
N LYS A 20 13.60 1.70 9.87
CA LYS A 20 12.65 1.02 10.77
C LYS A 20 11.75 0.02 10.04
N ALA A 21 11.66 0.09 8.72
CA ALA A 21 10.71 -0.68 7.92
C ALA A 21 10.79 -2.20 8.16
N ASP A 22 11.99 -2.74 8.34
CA ASP A 22 12.20 -4.16 8.62
C ASP A 22 11.90 -4.55 10.08
N SER A 23 11.76 -3.58 10.98
CA SER A 23 11.46 -3.82 12.40
C SER A 23 9.97 -3.72 12.74
N ILE A 24 9.09 -3.42 11.76
CA ILE A 24 7.64 -3.41 11.98
C ILE A 24 7.19 -4.83 12.34
N PRO A 25 6.62 -5.03 13.55
CA PRO A 25 6.21 -6.35 14.01
C PRO A 25 5.22 -7.00 13.04
N HIS A 26 5.35 -8.30 12.77
CA HIS A 26 4.44 -9.07 11.94
C HIS A 26 4.29 -8.61 10.47
N ARG A 27 5.10 -7.67 10.01
CA ARG A 27 5.08 -7.21 8.61
C ARG A 27 5.30 -8.35 7.62
N THR A 28 6.28 -9.21 7.87
CA THR A 28 6.60 -10.35 7.01
C THR A 28 5.46 -11.37 6.90
N GLU A 29 4.66 -11.52 7.96
CA GLU A 29 3.47 -12.39 7.95
C GLU A 29 2.38 -11.79 7.07
N GLY A 30 2.13 -10.47 7.17
CA GLY A 30 1.21 -9.77 6.29
C GLY A 30 1.65 -9.78 4.82
N GLU A 31 2.96 -9.59 4.55
CA GLU A 31 3.53 -9.70 3.20
C GLU A 31 3.38 -11.13 2.66
N ALA A 32 3.60 -12.16 3.46
CA ALA A 32 3.41 -13.56 3.06
C ALA A 32 1.94 -13.85 2.70
N ALA A 33 1.00 -13.40 3.53
CA ALA A 33 -0.43 -13.52 3.25
C ALA A 33 -0.81 -12.80 1.94
N LEU A 34 -0.25 -11.61 1.68
CA LEU A 34 -0.47 -10.86 0.44
C LEU A 34 0.02 -11.65 -0.78
N LEU A 35 1.20 -12.28 -0.71
CA LEU A 35 1.77 -13.04 -1.82
C LEU A 35 0.91 -14.24 -2.22
N GLU A 36 0.19 -14.86 -1.27
CA GLU A 36 -0.74 -15.96 -1.54
C GLU A 36 -1.94 -15.53 -2.41
N PHE A 37 -2.32 -14.24 -2.31
CA PHE A 37 -3.45 -13.67 -3.05
C PHE A 37 -3.12 -13.33 -4.50
N ILE A 38 -1.86 -13.10 -4.82
CA ILE A 38 -1.43 -12.67 -6.15
C ILE A 38 -1.47 -13.85 -7.12
N PRO A 39 -2.22 -13.76 -8.25
CA PRO A 39 -2.25 -14.80 -9.25
C PRO A 39 -0.85 -15.15 -9.76
N LYS A 40 -0.59 -16.47 -9.94
CA LYS A 40 0.73 -16.95 -10.40
C LYS A 40 1.06 -16.53 -11.83
N ASP A 41 0.05 -16.29 -12.63
CA ASP A 41 0.12 -15.89 -14.04
C ASP A 41 -0.01 -14.37 -14.25
N ALA A 42 0.03 -13.58 -13.17
CA ALA A 42 0.00 -12.11 -13.25
C ALA A 42 1.16 -11.60 -14.12
N LYS A 43 0.83 -10.72 -15.07
CA LYS A 43 1.76 -10.15 -16.04
C LYS A 43 2.04 -8.68 -15.83
N ARG A 44 1.08 -7.93 -15.26
CA ARG A 44 1.23 -6.50 -15.02
C ARG A 44 0.81 -6.14 -13.60
N ILE A 45 1.73 -5.53 -12.87
CA ILE A 45 1.61 -5.20 -11.45
C ILE A 45 1.79 -3.70 -11.26
N LEU A 46 0.87 -3.08 -10.53
CA LEU A 46 0.97 -1.69 -10.07
C LEU A 46 1.20 -1.68 -8.56
N ASP A 47 2.25 -1.02 -8.11
CA ASP A 47 2.57 -0.82 -6.70
C ASP A 47 2.38 0.66 -6.33
N LEU A 48 1.44 0.93 -5.44
CA LEU A 48 1.01 2.26 -5.03
C LEU A 48 1.70 2.68 -3.72
N GLY A 49 2.46 3.76 -3.77
CA GLY A 49 3.30 4.18 -2.65
C GLY A 49 4.41 3.16 -2.41
N THR A 50 5.16 2.87 -3.45
CA THR A 50 6.13 1.74 -3.49
C THR A 50 7.25 1.87 -2.46
N GLY A 51 7.50 3.08 -1.94
CA GLY A 51 8.65 3.34 -1.09
C GLY A 51 9.95 3.01 -1.81
N ASP A 52 10.80 2.21 -1.17
CA ASP A 52 12.04 1.70 -1.76
C ASP A 52 11.84 0.53 -2.74
N GLY A 53 10.61 0.19 -3.10
CA GLY A 53 10.29 -0.91 -4.01
C GLY A 53 10.23 -2.30 -3.36
N ARG A 54 10.24 -2.38 -2.02
CA ARG A 54 10.29 -3.65 -1.27
C ARG A 54 9.16 -4.61 -1.66
N LEU A 55 7.90 -4.16 -1.62
CA LEU A 55 6.76 -5.03 -1.90
C LEU A 55 6.77 -5.54 -3.33
N LEU A 56 6.99 -4.65 -4.31
CA LEU A 56 7.10 -5.06 -5.72
C LEU A 56 8.23 -6.06 -5.93
N ALA A 57 9.39 -5.87 -5.28
CA ALA A 57 10.50 -6.82 -5.36
C ALA A 57 10.13 -8.20 -4.81
N LEU A 58 9.40 -8.27 -3.69
CA LEU A 58 8.90 -9.54 -3.14
C LEU A 58 7.94 -10.23 -4.12
N VAL A 59 6.99 -9.48 -4.70
CA VAL A 59 6.06 -10.03 -5.70
C VAL A 59 6.82 -10.56 -6.92
N LYS A 60 7.86 -9.86 -7.36
CA LYS A 60 8.66 -10.24 -8.53
C LYS A 60 9.55 -11.46 -8.30
N ILE A 61 9.84 -11.87 -7.06
CA ILE A 61 10.58 -13.12 -6.80
C ILE A 61 9.87 -14.31 -7.45
N GLU A 62 8.55 -14.40 -7.35
CA GLU A 62 7.76 -15.50 -7.92
C GLU A 62 7.16 -15.17 -9.29
N ARG A 63 7.12 -13.89 -9.69
CA ARG A 63 6.55 -13.39 -10.95
C ARG A 63 7.60 -12.60 -11.73
N GLN A 64 8.77 -13.23 -11.96
CA GLN A 64 9.94 -12.59 -12.57
C GLN A 64 9.66 -11.98 -13.94
N ASP A 65 8.73 -12.58 -14.68
CA ASP A 65 8.35 -12.12 -16.00
C ASP A 65 7.32 -10.98 -16.03
N ALA A 66 6.68 -10.66 -14.90
CA ALA A 66 5.71 -9.60 -14.82
C ALA A 66 6.35 -8.21 -15.01
N GLU A 67 5.65 -7.34 -15.72
CA GLU A 67 5.93 -5.91 -15.74
C GLU A 67 5.49 -5.28 -14.42
N GLY A 68 6.34 -4.44 -13.84
CA GLY A 68 6.04 -3.70 -12.62
C GLY A 68 6.02 -2.20 -12.88
N ILE A 69 5.00 -1.52 -12.38
CA ILE A 69 4.98 -0.06 -12.30
C ILE A 69 4.91 0.30 -10.81
N ALA A 70 5.90 1.08 -10.37
CA ALA A 70 6.07 1.50 -9.00
C ALA A 70 5.83 3.01 -8.89
N LEU A 71 4.82 3.43 -8.14
CA LEU A 71 4.47 4.84 -7.95
C LEU A 71 4.89 5.30 -6.55
N ASP A 72 5.60 6.41 -6.47
CA ASP A 72 5.88 7.13 -5.23
C ASP A 72 6.09 8.60 -5.54
N PHE A 73 5.95 9.49 -4.55
CA PHE A 73 6.15 10.93 -4.72
C PHE A 73 7.38 11.43 -3.98
N SER A 74 7.95 10.63 -3.07
CA SER A 74 9.14 11.00 -2.31
C SER A 74 10.39 10.84 -3.17
N PRO A 75 11.18 11.91 -3.41
CA PRO A 75 12.40 11.80 -4.20
C PRO A 75 13.40 10.78 -3.65
N THR A 76 13.45 10.65 -2.32
CA THR A 76 14.32 9.67 -1.63
C THR A 76 13.88 8.24 -1.91
N MET A 77 12.57 7.98 -1.84
CA MET A 77 12.00 6.67 -2.12
C MET A 77 12.14 6.29 -3.59
N ILE A 78 11.81 7.21 -4.50
CA ILE A 78 11.98 7.03 -5.96
C ILE A 78 13.42 6.66 -6.31
N LYS A 79 14.38 7.36 -5.70
CA LYS A 79 15.81 7.04 -5.89
C LYS A 79 16.13 5.62 -5.41
N ALA A 80 15.70 5.25 -4.21
CA ALA A 80 15.95 3.94 -3.63
C ALA A 80 15.30 2.81 -4.47
N ALA A 81 14.05 2.99 -4.90
CA ALA A 81 13.37 2.07 -5.80
C ALA A 81 14.07 1.96 -7.17
N GLY A 82 14.50 3.08 -7.75
CA GLY A 82 15.27 3.10 -9.01
C GLY A 82 16.60 2.34 -8.90
N GLU A 83 17.30 2.48 -7.78
CA GLU A 83 18.53 1.71 -7.50
C GLU A 83 18.22 0.21 -7.35
N ARG A 84 17.17 -0.16 -6.63
CA ARG A 84 16.71 -1.55 -6.44
C ARG A 84 16.40 -2.22 -7.78
N PHE A 85 15.68 -1.55 -8.66
CA PHE A 85 15.25 -2.11 -9.94
C PHE A 85 16.17 -1.78 -11.12
N SER A 86 17.34 -1.19 -10.87
CA SER A 86 18.28 -0.76 -11.93
C SER A 86 18.67 -1.84 -12.94
N LYS A 87 18.56 -3.13 -12.57
CA LYS A 87 18.88 -4.28 -13.41
C LYS A 87 17.63 -5.00 -13.96
N ASP A 88 16.44 -4.54 -13.63
CA ASP A 88 15.18 -5.13 -14.12
C ASP A 88 14.49 -4.20 -15.11
N PRO A 89 14.69 -4.40 -16.43
CA PRO A 89 14.11 -3.53 -17.45
C PRO A 89 12.57 -3.62 -17.54
N LYS A 90 11.95 -4.57 -16.83
CA LYS A 90 10.50 -4.73 -16.75
C LYS A 90 9.86 -3.90 -15.65
N VAL A 91 10.65 -3.19 -14.83
CA VAL A 91 10.13 -2.32 -13.78
C VAL A 91 10.36 -0.86 -14.15
N GLN A 92 9.29 -0.07 -14.04
CA GLN A 92 9.33 1.38 -14.20
C GLN A 92 8.95 2.03 -12.87
N VAL A 93 9.80 2.94 -12.39
CA VAL A 93 9.53 3.79 -11.21
C VAL A 93 9.08 5.15 -11.71
N ILE A 94 7.95 5.64 -11.23
CA ILE A 94 7.29 6.87 -11.69
C ILE A 94 7.02 7.77 -10.48
N ASP A 95 7.38 9.06 -10.60
CA ASP A 95 7.01 10.09 -9.65
C ASP A 95 5.51 10.37 -9.74
N HIS A 96 4.78 10.05 -8.68
CA HIS A 96 3.35 10.28 -8.60
C HIS A 96 2.86 10.37 -7.16
N ASN A 97 2.10 11.40 -6.86
CA ASN A 97 1.46 11.59 -5.56
C ASN A 97 0.07 10.91 -5.55
N LEU A 98 -0.19 10.02 -4.60
CA LEU A 98 -1.48 9.34 -4.48
C LEU A 98 -2.65 10.29 -4.15
N ASN A 99 -2.38 11.54 -3.77
CA ASN A 99 -3.40 12.57 -3.64
C ASN A 99 -3.93 13.07 -5.00
N ASP A 100 -3.21 12.82 -6.07
CA ASP A 100 -3.63 13.12 -7.44
C ASP A 100 -4.29 11.89 -8.09
N PRO A 101 -5.17 12.08 -9.10
CA PRO A 101 -5.75 10.96 -9.85
C PRO A 101 -4.67 10.08 -10.49
N LEU A 102 -4.87 8.75 -10.48
CA LEU A 102 -3.92 7.82 -11.08
C LEU A 102 -3.68 8.15 -12.57
N PRO A 103 -2.43 8.14 -13.02
CA PRO A 103 -2.12 8.38 -14.43
C PRO A 103 -2.66 7.24 -15.32
N ASN A 104 -2.88 7.53 -16.59
CA ASN A 104 -3.33 6.51 -17.54
C ASN A 104 -2.17 5.58 -17.92
N LEU A 105 -2.05 4.47 -17.21
CA LEU A 105 -1.00 3.45 -17.38
C LEU A 105 -1.52 2.14 -17.98
N GLY A 106 -2.79 2.12 -18.43
CA GLY A 106 -3.45 0.91 -18.92
C GLY A 106 -4.02 0.04 -17.79
N GLN A 107 -4.23 -1.24 -18.08
CA GLN A 107 -4.82 -2.18 -17.12
C GLN A 107 -3.77 -3.07 -16.44
N PHE A 108 -4.10 -3.54 -15.24
CA PHE A 108 -3.23 -4.37 -14.39
C PHE A 108 -3.94 -5.63 -13.94
N ASP A 109 -3.20 -6.72 -13.85
CA ASP A 109 -3.68 -7.97 -13.25
C ASP A 109 -3.67 -7.87 -11.72
N VAL A 110 -2.77 -7.05 -11.20
CA VAL A 110 -2.56 -6.87 -9.76
C VAL A 110 -2.29 -5.41 -9.46
N VAL A 111 -2.99 -4.89 -8.45
CA VAL A 111 -2.64 -3.62 -7.80
C VAL A 111 -2.32 -3.94 -6.34
N VAL A 112 -1.15 -3.53 -5.88
CA VAL A 112 -0.71 -3.69 -4.49
C VAL A 112 -0.40 -2.35 -3.85
N SER A 113 -0.49 -2.29 -2.54
CA SER A 113 0.02 -1.19 -1.73
C SER A 113 0.48 -1.74 -0.37
N SER A 114 1.49 -1.10 0.23
CA SER A 114 1.94 -1.42 1.58
C SER A 114 2.26 -0.16 2.36
N PHE A 115 1.47 0.12 3.39
CA PHE A 115 1.65 1.24 4.32
C PHE A 115 1.79 2.61 3.62
N ALA A 116 0.90 2.89 2.66
CA ALA A 116 0.92 4.15 1.91
C ALA A 116 -0.44 4.85 1.84
N ILE A 117 -1.53 4.11 1.60
CA ILE A 117 -2.84 4.70 1.34
C ILE A 117 -3.42 5.39 2.60
N HIS A 118 -3.01 4.97 3.81
CA HIS A 118 -3.47 5.60 5.06
C HIS A 118 -3.06 7.07 5.20
N HIS A 119 -2.08 7.56 4.45
CA HIS A 119 -1.74 8.99 4.42
C HIS A 119 -2.75 9.84 3.63
N CYS A 120 -3.56 9.24 2.77
CA CYS A 120 -4.59 9.95 2.03
C CYS A 120 -5.78 10.31 2.93
N SER A 121 -6.49 11.41 2.63
CA SER A 121 -7.78 11.69 3.26
C SER A 121 -8.81 10.59 2.94
N ASP A 122 -9.85 10.44 3.76
CA ASP A 122 -10.87 9.41 3.56
C ASP A 122 -11.61 9.58 2.22
N GLU A 123 -11.87 10.83 1.81
CA GLU A 123 -12.44 11.11 0.50
C GLU A 123 -11.50 10.63 -0.62
N ARG A 124 -10.20 10.92 -0.50
CA ARG A 124 -9.20 10.51 -1.48
C ARG A 124 -9.02 8.99 -1.52
N LYS A 125 -9.01 8.30 -0.37
CA LYS A 125 -8.98 6.83 -0.31
C LYS A 125 -10.11 6.22 -1.12
N ARG A 126 -11.35 6.73 -0.93
CA ARG A 126 -12.52 6.23 -1.64
C ARG A 126 -12.42 6.47 -3.15
N GLN A 127 -11.93 7.63 -3.58
CA GLN A 127 -11.67 7.93 -5.00
C GLN A 127 -10.59 6.99 -5.55
N LEU A 128 -9.48 6.81 -4.82
CA LEU A 128 -8.38 5.94 -5.21
C LEU A 128 -8.84 4.49 -5.37
N TYR A 129 -9.69 3.97 -4.48
CA TYR A 129 -10.27 2.63 -4.64
C TYR A 129 -11.13 2.49 -5.89
N SER A 130 -11.86 3.55 -6.28
CA SER A 130 -12.61 3.58 -7.56
C SER A 130 -11.67 3.59 -8.76
N GLU A 131 -10.58 4.33 -8.70
CA GLU A 131 -9.54 4.37 -9.74
C GLU A 131 -8.86 3.01 -9.86
N ILE A 132 -8.50 2.37 -8.73
CA ILE A 132 -7.93 1.01 -8.70
C ILE A 132 -8.90 0.01 -9.36
N PHE A 133 -10.19 0.07 -9.03
CA PHE A 133 -11.18 -0.79 -9.68
C PHE A 133 -11.22 -0.59 -11.19
N SER A 134 -11.08 0.65 -11.65
CA SER A 134 -11.11 1.00 -13.07
C SER A 134 -9.90 0.46 -13.84
N VAL A 135 -8.70 0.53 -13.25
CA VAL A 135 -7.45 0.08 -13.89
C VAL A 135 -7.20 -1.42 -13.74
N LEU A 136 -7.95 -2.14 -12.90
CA LEU A 136 -7.86 -3.60 -12.83
C LEU A 136 -8.45 -4.25 -14.09
N SER A 137 -7.74 -5.22 -14.64
CA SER A 137 -8.23 -6.14 -15.66
C SER A 137 -9.39 -7.01 -15.11
N PRO A 138 -10.28 -7.53 -15.94
CA PRO A 138 -11.23 -8.55 -15.51
C PRO A 138 -10.51 -9.74 -14.87
N GLY A 139 -10.90 -10.11 -13.65
CA GLY A 139 -10.23 -11.13 -12.84
C GLY A 139 -9.01 -10.64 -12.06
N GLY A 140 -8.63 -9.38 -12.22
CA GLY A 140 -7.51 -8.78 -11.47
C GLY A 140 -7.80 -8.61 -9.99
N VAL A 141 -6.75 -8.49 -9.18
CA VAL A 141 -6.82 -8.42 -7.71
C VAL A 141 -6.21 -7.12 -7.18
N PHE A 142 -6.80 -6.61 -6.10
CA PHE A 142 -6.26 -5.53 -5.29
C PHE A 142 -5.91 -6.05 -3.89
N CYS A 143 -4.70 -5.78 -3.43
CA CYS A 143 -4.19 -6.15 -2.11
C CYS A 143 -3.55 -4.94 -1.44
N ASN A 144 -4.06 -4.54 -0.29
CA ASN A 144 -3.55 -3.42 0.50
C ASN A 144 -3.15 -3.91 1.89
N LEU A 145 -1.84 -3.99 2.15
CA LEU A 145 -1.30 -4.20 3.49
C LEU A 145 -1.19 -2.84 4.17
N GLU A 146 -2.05 -2.58 5.15
CA GLU A 146 -2.35 -1.23 5.59
C GLU A 146 -2.27 -1.04 7.09
N HIS A 147 -1.96 0.19 7.52
CA HIS A 147 -2.15 0.68 8.87
C HIS A 147 -3.58 1.20 9.00
N VAL A 148 -4.38 0.56 9.84
CA VAL A 148 -5.81 0.82 10.00
C VAL A 148 -6.13 1.31 11.41
N ALA A 149 -7.24 2.04 11.56
CA ALA A 149 -7.68 2.50 12.87
C ALA A 149 -8.05 1.35 13.79
N SER A 150 -7.66 1.47 15.05
CA SER A 150 -8.15 0.61 16.14
C SER A 150 -9.62 0.90 16.45
N PRO A 151 -10.40 -0.11 16.85
CA PRO A 151 -11.78 0.10 17.28
C PRO A 151 -11.89 0.75 18.68
N THR A 152 -10.82 0.76 19.47
CA THR A 152 -10.77 1.35 20.83
C THR A 152 -9.40 1.94 21.13
N ASP A 153 -9.37 2.96 21.99
CA ASP A 153 -8.13 3.61 22.46
C ASP A 153 -7.21 2.61 23.18
N GLU A 154 -7.77 1.62 23.88
CA GLU A 154 -7.00 0.59 24.57
C GLU A 154 -6.20 -0.29 23.58
N LEU A 155 -6.83 -0.70 22.47
CA LEU A 155 -6.16 -1.47 21.43
C LEU A 155 -5.14 -0.62 20.69
N HIS A 156 -5.42 0.66 20.46
CA HIS A 156 -4.49 1.63 19.92
C HIS A 156 -3.25 1.75 20.82
N SER A 157 -3.41 2.05 22.10
CA SER A 157 -2.31 2.11 23.06
C SER A 157 -1.51 0.79 23.13
N ARG A 158 -2.18 -0.36 22.94
CA ARG A 158 -1.49 -1.66 22.85
C ARG A 158 -0.62 -1.77 21.62
N PHE A 159 -1.13 -1.30 20.48
CA PHE A 159 -0.36 -1.27 19.22
C PHE A 159 0.88 -0.38 19.35
N LEU A 160 0.74 0.86 19.83
CA LEU A 160 1.87 1.76 20.04
C LEU A 160 2.96 1.15 20.93
N ARG A 161 2.56 0.57 22.06
CA ARG A 161 3.52 -0.14 22.95
C ARG A 161 4.25 -1.27 22.24
N SER A 162 3.60 -1.99 21.31
CA SER A 162 4.24 -3.05 20.56
C SER A 162 5.29 -2.54 19.56
N LEU A 163 5.16 -1.28 19.13
CA LEU A 163 6.14 -0.56 18.30
C LEU A 163 7.23 0.12 19.15
N GLY A 164 7.12 0.10 20.47
CA GLY A 164 8.00 0.86 21.37
C GLY A 164 7.72 2.36 21.35
N LEU A 165 6.52 2.77 20.94
CA LEU A 165 6.09 4.15 20.88
C LEU A 165 5.19 4.51 22.06
N SER A 166 5.20 5.77 22.46
CA SER A 166 4.24 6.39 23.36
C SER A 166 3.19 7.19 22.58
N GLU A 167 2.09 7.53 23.25
CA GLU A 167 1.09 8.44 22.72
C GLU A 167 1.74 9.78 22.33
N GLY A 168 1.50 10.24 21.10
CA GLY A 168 2.07 11.46 20.55
C GLY A 168 3.39 11.30 19.77
N GLU A 169 3.97 10.10 19.72
CA GLU A 169 5.12 9.77 18.85
C GLU A 169 4.69 9.17 17.50
N GLU A 170 3.41 9.21 17.21
CA GLU A 170 2.86 8.76 15.93
C GLU A 170 3.21 9.72 14.80
N ASP A 171 3.23 9.16 13.58
CA ASP A 171 3.34 9.98 12.38
C ASP A 171 2.09 10.89 12.25
N PRO A 172 2.25 12.22 12.32
CA PRO A 172 1.12 13.14 12.26
C PRO A 172 0.42 13.16 10.89
N SER A 173 1.01 12.55 9.86
CA SER A 173 0.40 12.40 8.54
C SER A 173 -0.58 11.22 8.43
N ASN A 174 -0.69 10.40 9.48
CA ASN A 174 -1.62 9.27 9.51
C ASN A 174 -3.07 9.75 9.48
N ASN A 175 -3.85 9.25 8.53
CA ASN A 175 -5.30 9.37 8.43
C ASN A 175 -5.90 7.97 8.50
N LEU A 176 -5.86 7.35 9.68
CA LEU A 176 -6.26 5.96 9.83
C LEU A 176 -7.76 5.81 9.68
N LEU A 177 -8.19 4.79 8.94
CA LEU A 177 -9.59 4.42 8.76
C LEU A 177 -9.80 2.96 9.16
N ASP A 178 -10.94 2.67 9.77
CA ASP A 178 -11.26 1.31 10.20
C ASP A 178 -11.43 0.34 9.02
N VAL A 179 -11.19 -0.94 9.30
CA VAL A 179 -11.26 -2.02 8.30
C VAL A 179 -12.67 -2.15 7.71
N GLU A 180 -13.71 -2.09 8.54
CA GLU A 180 -15.09 -2.35 8.12
C GLU A 180 -15.57 -1.31 7.10
N THR A 181 -15.24 -0.04 7.33
CA THR A 181 -15.55 1.05 6.39
C THR A 181 -14.82 0.85 5.06
N GLN A 182 -13.54 0.48 5.08
CA GLN A 182 -12.77 0.22 3.86
C GLN A 182 -13.33 -0.99 3.08
N LEU A 183 -13.64 -2.10 3.76
CA LEU A 183 -14.24 -3.27 3.13
C LEU A 183 -15.63 -2.97 2.54
N ARG A 184 -16.44 -2.15 3.23
CA ARG A 184 -17.74 -1.70 2.70
C ARG A 184 -17.55 -0.90 1.41
N TRP A 185 -16.62 0.06 1.38
CA TRP A 185 -16.36 0.86 0.17
C TRP A 185 -15.91 -0.01 -1.00
N LEU A 186 -15.04 -0.99 -0.78
CA LEU A 186 -14.63 -1.92 -1.83
C LEU A 186 -15.84 -2.71 -2.39
N ARG A 187 -16.73 -3.19 -1.50
CA ARG A 187 -17.96 -3.91 -1.92
C ARG A 187 -18.90 -3.00 -2.71
N ASP A 188 -19.10 -1.76 -2.27
CA ASP A 188 -19.96 -0.77 -2.93
C ASP A 188 -19.43 -0.41 -4.34
N LEU A 189 -18.11 -0.44 -4.54
CA LEU A 189 -17.46 -0.21 -5.83
C LEU A 189 -17.55 -1.42 -6.78
N GLY A 190 -18.00 -2.57 -6.30
CA GLY A 190 -18.21 -3.76 -7.12
C GLY A 190 -17.11 -4.81 -7.05
N PHE A 191 -16.12 -4.65 -6.18
CA PHE A 191 -15.15 -5.72 -5.90
C PHE A 191 -15.86 -6.97 -5.38
N ARG A 192 -15.35 -8.13 -5.77
CA ARG A 192 -15.73 -9.45 -5.28
C ARG A 192 -14.67 -9.99 -4.34
N HIS A 193 -15.05 -10.99 -3.54
CA HIS A 193 -14.13 -11.62 -2.59
C HIS A 193 -13.44 -10.58 -1.67
N VAL A 194 -14.22 -9.57 -1.26
CA VAL A 194 -13.72 -8.50 -0.39
C VAL A 194 -13.66 -9.00 1.04
N ASP A 195 -12.46 -9.04 1.60
CA ASP A 195 -12.25 -9.44 2.99
C ASP A 195 -10.99 -8.80 3.59
N CYS A 196 -10.84 -8.96 4.90
CA CYS A 196 -9.60 -8.76 5.63
C CYS A 196 -8.90 -10.12 5.74
N TYR A 197 -7.90 -10.35 4.93
CA TYR A 197 -7.24 -11.64 4.76
C TYR A 197 -6.19 -11.95 5.81
N TRP A 198 -5.70 -10.91 6.46
CA TRP A 198 -4.80 -11.01 7.61
C TRP A 198 -4.94 -9.75 8.46
N LYS A 199 -4.82 -9.89 9.78
CA LYS A 199 -4.84 -8.75 10.70
C LYS A 199 -4.02 -9.04 11.95
N TRP A 200 -3.20 -8.07 12.33
CA TRP A 200 -2.56 -8.02 13.63
C TRP A 200 -2.65 -6.60 14.19
N LEU A 201 -3.44 -6.40 15.25
CA LEU A 201 -3.75 -5.09 15.83
C LEU A 201 -4.19 -4.08 14.75
N GLU A 202 -3.38 -3.07 14.48
CA GLU A 202 -3.64 -2.03 13.47
C GLU A 202 -3.02 -2.33 12.09
N LEU A 203 -2.35 -3.45 11.93
CA LEU A 203 -1.88 -3.90 10.63
C LEU A 203 -2.90 -4.87 10.03
N ALA A 204 -3.33 -4.61 8.82
CA ALA A 204 -4.35 -5.41 8.15
C ALA A 204 -4.03 -5.58 6.66
N LEU A 205 -4.27 -6.77 6.12
CA LEU A 205 -4.32 -7.02 4.69
C LEU A 205 -5.79 -7.02 4.27
N ILE A 206 -6.19 -6.01 3.53
CA ILE A 206 -7.52 -5.92 2.93
C ILE A 206 -7.41 -6.02 1.41
N GLY A 207 -8.45 -6.53 0.77
CA GLY A 207 -8.42 -6.62 -0.68
C GLY A 207 -9.69 -7.20 -1.28
N GLY A 208 -9.63 -7.38 -2.58
CA GLY A 208 -10.72 -7.95 -3.37
C GLY A 208 -10.32 -8.14 -4.82
N SER A 209 -11.24 -8.65 -5.62
CA SER A 209 -11.02 -8.91 -7.05
C SER A 209 -12.07 -8.25 -7.92
N LYS A 210 -11.73 -7.97 -9.18
CA LYS A 210 -12.67 -7.56 -10.22
C LYS A 210 -13.24 -8.80 -10.90
N SER A 211 -14.56 -8.83 -11.14
CA SER A 211 -15.18 -9.95 -11.88
C SER A 211 -14.52 -10.17 -13.24
N LYS A 212 -14.49 -11.43 -13.68
CA LYS A 212 -14.10 -11.81 -15.06
C LYS A 212 -15.12 -11.33 -16.07
#